data_1e451df14377a7fb541b8287137c3128
#
_entry.id   1e451df14377a7fb541b8287137c3128
#
_cell.length_a   1.000
_cell.length_b   1.000
_cell.length_c   1.000
_cell.angle_alpha   90.00
_cell.angle_beta   90.00
_cell.angle_gamma   90.00
#
_symmetry.space_group_name_H-M   'P 1'
#
loop_
_entity.id
_entity.type
_entity.pdbx_description
1 polymer ?
#
loop_
_entity_poly.entity_id
_entity_poly.type
_entity_poly.pdbx_seq_one_letter_code
_entity_poly.pdbx_strand_id
1 'polypeptide(L)'
;MNTRSERDSFGPIDVPDHQLWGAQTQRSLEHFRISTEKMPTELIHALASVKRAAARVNLDLGVLEGPKAIAITQAADEVLANQHPTEFPLAVWQTGSGTQSNMNMNEVLANRGSELMGGVRGERRMLHPNDDVNKGQSSNDIFPTAIHVAAAQALANNVLPALRQLRDSLRAKSEAFTDIVKIGRTHLQDATPLTLGQEFSGYVAHLDFAEHAISAALPGVLQLAAGGTAVGTGLNAHPEYAQRIAAELEHSLGLPFRSADNKFAALAGHDALLSAHGALKTLAAALMKIANDVRWMASGPRSGLGEITIPENEPGSSIMPGKVNPTQCEALTMLACQVFGNDVAITMGGASGNFELNVYKPMIAHNFLQSARLLADGMRSFEEHCVHGIEPNKARIAELMERSLMLVTALAPHIGYDKAAAIAKKAQHEGTTLKEAALALGYVTAEQFDQWIVPLAMTKPGAKG
;
A
#
# COMPACT_ATOMS: atom_id res chain seq x y z
N MET A 1 -19.75 -24.62 27.85
CA MET A 1 -19.54 -23.18 28.12
C MET A 1 -20.89 -22.59 28.48
N ASN A 2 -20.94 -21.66 29.43
CA ASN A 2 -22.19 -20.98 29.74
C ASN A 2 -22.60 -20.09 28.58
N THR A 3 -23.91 -20.06 28.27
CA THR A 3 -24.52 -19.22 27.25
C THR A 3 -25.55 -18.29 27.86
N ARG A 4 -25.81 -17.16 27.21
CA ARG A 4 -26.96 -16.31 27.50
C ARG A 4 -27.83 -16.21 26.24
N SER A 5 -29.10 -15.97 26.41
CA SER A 5 -30.01 -15.70 25.34
C SER A 5 -29.86 -14.27 24.86
N GLU A 6 -29.72 -14.10 23.56
CA GLU A 6 -29.80 -12.84 22.82
C GLU A 6 -30.94 -12.95 21.81
N ARG A 7 -31.51 -11.82 21.40
CA ARG A 7 -32.64 -11.80 20.47
C ARG A 7 -32.47 -10.77 19.37
N ASP A 8 -32.85 -11.14 18.18
CA ASP A 8 -33.07 -10.23 17.05
C ASP A 8 -34.47 -10.45 16.43
N SER A 9 -34.72 -9.87 15.26
CA SER A 9 -36.02 -10.01 14.55
C SER A 9 -36.35 -11.43 14.12
N PHE A 10 -35.38 -12.35 14.10
CA PHE A 10 -35.56 -13.77 13.76
C PHE A 10 -35.76 -14.65 15.02
N GLY A 11 -35.75 -14.07 16.21
CA GLY A 11 -35.98 -14.77 17.46
C GLY A 11 -34.73 -14.95 18.32
N PRO A 12 -34.83 -15.76 19.37
CA PRO A 12 -33.70 -15.97 20.32
C PRO A 12 -32.61 -16.85 19.71
N ILE A 13 -31.40 -16.65 20.19
CA ILE A 13 -30.21 -17.46 19.91
C ILE A 13 -29.28 -17.44 21.11
N ASP A 14 -28.59 -18.55 21.36
CA ASP A 14 -27.62 -18.66 22.42
C ASP A 14 -26.26 -18.09 22.01
N VAL A 15 -25.71 -17.19 22.83
CA VAL A 15 -24.40 -16.56 22.65
C VAL A 15 -23.53 -16.93 23.85
N PRO A 16 -22.24 -17.22 23.69
CA PRO A 16 -21.35 -17.48 24.82
C PRO A 16 -21.39 -16.33 25.83
N ASP A 17 -21.59 -16.62 27.10
CA ASP A 17 -21.90 -15.61 28.13
C ASP A 17 -20.77 -14.58 28.32
N HIS A 18 -19.53 -15.00 28.11
CA HIS A 18 -18.33 -14.13 28.25
C HIS A 18 -18.12 -13.17 27.09
N GLN A 19 -18.75 -13.38 25.93
CA GLN A 19 -18.59 -12.53 24.76
C GLN A 19 -19.50 -11.29 24.81
N LEU A 20 -19.05 -10.20 24.18
CA LEU A 20 -19.82 -8.95 24.11
C LEU A 20 -20.75 -8.89 22.89
N TRP A 21 -20.51 -9.69 21.84
CA TRP A 21 -21.39 -9.69 20.67
C TRP A 21 -22.79 -10.25 20.98
N GLY A 22 -23.71 -10.01 20.08
CA GLY A 22 -25.11 -10.39 20.23
C GLY A 22 -25.60 -11.38 19.16
N ALA A 23 -26.92 -11.37 18.95
CA ALA A 23 -27.62 -12.34 18.12
C ALA A 23 -27.20 -12.33 16.65
N GLN A 24 -27.06 -11.14 16.04
CA GLN A 24 -26.72 -11.04 14.62
C GLN A 24 -25.31 -11.50 14.32
N THR A 25 -24.35 -11.19 15.19
CA THR A 25 -22.98 -11.70 15.09
C THR A 25 -22.96 -13.22 15.24
N GLN A 26 -23.68 -13.77 16.21
CA GLN A 26 -23.75 -15.22 16.42
C GLN A 26 -24.31 -15.94 15.20
N ARG A 27 -25.38 -15.42 14.58
CA ARG A 27 -25.92 -15.98 13.34
C ARG A 27 -24.91 -15.92 12.21
N SER A 28 -24.19 -14.84 12.09
CA SER A 28 -23.14 -14.71 11.05
C SER A 28 -22.04 -15.76 11.24
N LEU A 29 -21.60 -16.03 12.48
CA LEU A 29 -20.63 -17.07 12.78
C LEU A 29 -21.12 -18.48 12.42
N GLU A 30 -22.44 -18.73 12.51
CA GLU A 30 -23.04 -20.00 12.14
C GLU A 30 -23.17 -20.16 10.62
N HIS A 31 -23.53 -19.10 9.90
CA HIS A 31 -23.88 -19.17 8.49
C HIS A 31 -22.70 -18.89 7.53
N PHE A 32 -21.69 -18.12 7.95
CA PHE A 32 -20.56 -17.71 7.11
C PHE A 32 -19.24 -18.32 7.59
N ARG A 33 -19.17 -19.65 7.62
CA ARG A 33 -17.95 -20.41 7.96
C ARG A 33 -17.10 -20.60 6.70
N ILE A 34 -16.66 -19.47 6.11
CA ILE A 34 -15.95 -19.44 4.84
C ILE A 34 -14.55 -18.92 5.10
N SER A 35 -13.53 -19.78 4.83
CA SER A 35 -12.12 -19.48 4.96
C SER A 35 -11.68 -18.97 6.35
N THR A 36 -10.48 -18.42 6.45
CA THR A 36 -9.87 -17.99 7.71
C THR A 36 -9.71 -16.48 7.81
N GLU A 37 -9.85 -15.75 6.70
CA GLU A 37 -9.69 -14.31 6.67
C GLU A 37 -10.78 -13.62 7.48
N LYS A 38 -10.33 -12.80 8.43
CA LYS A 38 -11.19 -11.97 9.27
C LYS A 38 -11.19 -10.53 8.80
N MET A 39 -12.22 -9.78 9.22
CA MET A 39 -12.25 -8.35 8.96
C MET A 39 -10.99 -7.69 9.53
N PRO A 40 -10.30 -6.83 8.74
CA PRO A 40 -9.07 -6.19 9.19
C PRO A 40 -9.26 -5.35 10.45
N THR A 41 -8.29 -5.38 11.36
CA THR A 41 -8.30 -4.59 12.59
C THR A 41 -8.42 -3.09 12.30
N GLU A 42 -7.79 -2.61 11.25
CA GLU A 42 -7.87 -1.22 10.80
C GLU A 42 -9.31 -0.81 10.48
N LEU A 43 -10.10 -1.71 9.88
CA LEU A 43 -11.52 -1.46 9.62
C LEU A 43 -12.36 -1.52 10.89
N ILE A 44 -12.07 -2.42 11.82
CA ILE A 44 -12.74 -2.48 13.13
C ILE A 44 -12.51 -1.18 13.90
N HIS A 45 -11.28 -0.68 13.94
CA HIS A 45 -10.95 0.60 14.59
C HIS A 45 -11.61 1.78 13.87
N ALA A 46 -11.69 1.76 12.54
CA ALA A 46 -12.42 2.79 11.79
C ALA A 46 -13.93 2.77 12.12
N LEU A 47 -14.56 1.59 12.19
CA LEU A 47 -15.95 1.45 12.63
C LEU A 47 -16.15 1.99 14.04
N ALA A 48 -15.27 1.66 15.00
CA ALA A 48 -15.33 2.19 16.36
C ALA A 48 -15.21 3.73 16.38
N SER A 49 -14.28 4.29 15.58
CA SER A 49 -14.12 5.74 15.42
C SER A 49 -15.38 6.39 14.89
N VAL A 50 -16.00 5.80 13.87
CA VAL A 50 -17.27 6.29 13.29
C VAL A 50 -18.40 6.22 14.32
N LYS A 51 -18.52 5.14 15.09
CA LYS A 51 -19.55 5.00 16.16
C LYS A 51 -19.34 6.00 17.29
N ARG A 52 -18.10 6.23 17.68
CA ARG A 52 -17.73 7.25 18.68
C ARG A 52 -18.15 8.66 18.20
N ALA A 53 -17.79 9.02 16.98
CA ALA A 53 -18.17 10.29 16.37
C ALA A 53 -19.70 10.42 16.25
N ALA A 54 -20.39 9.37 15.81
CA ALA A 54 -21.84 9.35 15.71
C ALA A 54 -22.54 9.57 17.07
N ALA A 55 -22.05 8.94 18.13
CA ALA A 55 -22.61 9.11 19.48
C ALA A 55 -22.47 10.56 19.98
N ARG A 56 -21.30 11.19 19.79
CA ARG A 56 -21.05 12.60 20.16
C ARG A 56 -21.93 13.55 19.36
N VAL A 57 -21.96 13.37 18.04
CA VAL A 57 -22.79 14.21 17.16
C VAL A 57 -24.27 14.08 17.49
N ASN A 58 -24.77 12.88 17.74
CA ASN A 58 -26.16 12.65 18.12
C ASN A 58 -26.51 13.24 19.50
N LEU A 59 -25.57 13.27 20.44
CA LEU A 59 -25.71 13.99 21.69
C LEU A 59 -25.84 15.51 21.44
N ASP A 60 -24.93 16.09 20.68
CA ASP A 60 -24.91 17.53 20.38
C ASP A 60 -26.14 17.97 19.59
N LEU A 61 -26.72 17.10 18.79
CA LEU A 61 -27.97 17.31 18.07
C LEU A 61 -29.24 17.06 18.93
N GLY A 62 -29.06 16.60 20.16
CA GLY A 62 -30.17 16.33 21.07
C GLY A 62 -31.02 15.10 20.72
N VAL A 63 -30.49 14.20 19.87
CA VAL A 63 -31.23 12.99 19.43
C VAL A 63 -30.78 11.71 20.16
N LEU A 64 -29.73 11.79 20.99
CA LEU A 64 -29.27 10.73 21.86
C LEU A 64 -29.05 11.26 23.28
N GLU A 65 -29.48 10.52 24.29
CA GLU A 65 -29.35 10.90 25.71
C GLU A 65 -27.88 10.89 26.17
N GLY A 66 -27.51 11.86 27.03
CA GLY A 66 -26.15 12.04 27.51
C GLY A 66 -25.50 10.76 28.11
N PRO A 67 -26.13 10.09 29.09
CA PRO A 67 -25.56 8.86 29.66
C PRO A 67 -25.29 7.76 28.63
N LYS A 68 -26.18 7.60 27.64
CA LYS A 68 -26.02 6.62 26.57
C LYS A 68 -24.87 7.00 25.61
N ALA A 69 -24.79 8.27 25.23
CA ALA A 69 -23.72 8.77 24.35
C ALA A 69 -22.33 8.61 25.01
N ILE A 70 -22.23 8.91 26.31
CA ILE A 70 -20.98 8.73 27.08
C ILE A 70 -20.59 7.26 27.11
N ALA A 71 -21.53 6.35 27.42
CA ALA A 71 -21.25 4.92 27.50
C ALA A 71 -20.82 4.32 26.15
N ILE A 72 -21.48 4.73 25.04
CA ILE A 72 -21.07 4.32 23.67
C ILE A 72 -19.67 4.84 23.36
N THR A 73 -19.37 6.10 23.68
CA THR A 73 -18.05 6.71 23.47
C THR A 73 -16.96 5.96 24.23
N GLN A 74 -17.18 5.66 25.51
CA GLN A 74 -16.22 4.90 26.34
C GLN A 74 -16.01 3.49 25.82
N ALA A 75 -17.08 2.77 25.46
CA ALA A 75 -16.97 1.44 24.87
C ALA A 75 -16.19 1.46 23.54
N ALA A 76 -16.40 2.48 22.70
CA ALA A 76 -15.64 2.65 21.48
C ALA A 76 -14.15 2.96 21.74
N ASP A 77 -13.85 3.76 22.77
CA ASP A 77 -12.46 4.04 23.18
C ASP A 77 -11.75 2.75 23.68
N GLU A 78 -12.45 1.85 24.38
CA GLU A 78 -11.90 0.53 24.74
C GLU A 78 -11.58 -0.33 23.52
N VAL A 79 -12.43 -0.30 22.47
CA VAL A 79 -12.14 -1.01 21.20
C VAL A 79 -10.92 -0.40 20.51
N LEU A 80 -10.83 0.92 20.44
CA LEU A 80 -9.69 1.63 19.85
C LEU A 80 -8.39 1.37 20.61
N ALA A 81 -8.47 1.16 21.92
CA ALA A 81 -7.34 0.74 22.76
C ALA A 81 -7.03 -0.76 22.68
N ASN A 82 -7.67 -1.50 21.76
CA ASN A 82 -7.52 -2.94 21.54
C ASN A 82 -7.78 -3.79 22.79
N GLN A 83 -8.71 -3.37 23.67
CA GLN A 83 -9.06 -4.11 24.89
C GLN A 83 -10.00 -5.29 24.62
N HIS A 84 -10.64 -5.34 23.44
CA HIS A 84 -11.62 -6.36 23.05
C HIS A 84 -11.30 -7.02 21.70
N PRO A 85 -10.06 -7.53 21.48
CA PRO A 85 -9.64 -7.98 20.15
C PRO A 85 -10.39 -9.23 19.65
N THR A 86 -10.94 -10.04 20.56
CA THR A 86 -11.66 -11.28 20.23
C THR A 86 -13.14 -11.08 19.91
N GLU A 87 -13.66 -9.86 20.11
CA GLU A 87 -15.09 -9.57 19.94
C GLU A 87 -15.52 -9.32 18.49
N PHE A 88 -14.55 -9.33 17.55
CA PHE A 88 -14.78 -9.08 16.12
C PHE A 88 -14.36 -10.27 15.26
N PRO A 89 -15.01 -11.45 15.43
CA PRO A 89 -14.55 -12.71 14.84
C PRO A 89 -15.05 -12.97 13.43
N LEU A 90 -15.76 -12.01 12.80
CA LEU A 90 -16.45 -12.25 11.54
C LEU A 90 -15.51 -12.41 10.35
N ALA A 91 -15.86 -13.34 9.46
CA ALA A 91 -15.14 -13.55 8.22
C ALA A 91 -15.30 -12.35 7.26
N VAL A 92 -14.33 -12.16 6.37
CA VAL A 92 -14.44 -11.24 5.22
C VAL A 92 -15.60 -11.66 4.31
N TRP A 93 -15.76 -12.96 4.13
CA TRP A 93 -16.77 -13.58 3.26
C TRP A 93 -18.12 -13.65 3.98
N GLN A 94 -18.78 -12.50 4.06
CA GLN A 94 -20.07 -12.27 4.71
C GLN A 94 -21.02 -11.54 3.75
N THR A 95 -22.14 -11.00 4.26
CA THR A 95 -23.02 -10.16 3.43
C THR A 95 -22.25 -8.98 2.84
N GLY A 96 -22.41 -8.76 1.55
CA GLY A 96 -21.60 -7.80 0.78
C GLY A 96 -21.80 -6.32 1.16
N SER A 97 -22.88 -6.01 1.87
CA SER A 97 -23.12 -4.65 2.43
C SER A 97 -22.26 -4.36 3.67
N GLY A 98 -21.70 -5.38 4.32
CA GLY A 98 -20.97 -5.24 5.60
C GLY A 98 -21.90 -5.12 6.81
N THR A 99 -23.19 -5.39 6.66
CA THR A 99 -24.19 -5.24 7.74
C THR A 99 -23.82 -6.05 8.97
N GLN A 100 -23.32 -7.27 8.81
CA GLN A 100 -22.96 -8.12 9.94
C GLN A 100 -21.80 -7.53 10.76
N SER A 101 -20.79 -6.96 10.13
CA SER A 101 -19.70 -6.27 10.83
C SER A 101 -20.17 -4.96 11.48
N ASN A 102 -21.06 -4.19 10.83
CA ASN A 102 -21.66 -3.03 11.46
C ASN A 102 -22.47 -3.41 12.70
N MET A 103 -23.28 -4.49 12.60
CA MET A 103 -24.06 -4.99 13.73
C MET A 103 -23.18 -5.61 14.83
N ASN A 104 -22.09 -6.29 14.46
CA ASN A 104 -21.12 -6.79 15.44
C ASN A 104 -20.57 -5.61 16.29
N MET A 105 -20.16 -4.53 15.67
CA MET A 105 -19.74 -3.32 16.39
C MET A 105 -20.88 -2.76 17.25
N ASN A 106 -22.09 -2.65 16.71
CA ASN A 106 -23.24 -2.14 17.47
C ASN A 106 -23.57 -3.00 18.69
N GLU A 107 -23.54 -4.31 18.55
CA GLU A 107 -23.82 -5.26 19.63
C GLU A 107 -22.75 -5.22 20.73
N VAL A 108 -21.48 -5.19 20.35
CA VAL A 108 -20.34 -5.06 21.29
C VAL A 108 -20.44 -3.75 22.08
N LEU A 109 -20.66 -2.63 21.40
CA LEU A 109 -20.78 -1.32 22.04
C LEU A 109 -22.03 -1.21 22.92
N ALA A 110 -23.16 -1.83 22.51
CA ALA A 110 -24.38 -1.84 23.30
C ALA A 110 -24.23 -2.66 24.58
N ASN A 111 -23.68 -3.84 24.50
CA ASN A 111 -23.47 -4.70 25.68
C ASN A 111 -22.41 -4.10 26.62
N ARG A 112 -21.26 -3.66 26.07
CA ARG A 112 -20.22 -3.05 26.92
C ARG A 112 -20.66 -1.72 27.52
N GLY A 113 -21.33 -0.87 26.75
CA GLY A 113 -21.87 0.39 27.23
C GLY A 113 -22.94 0.18 28.31
N SER A 114 -23.78 -0.86 28.19
CA SER A 114 -24.73 -1.22 29.27
C SER A 114 -24.00 -1.57 30.56
N GLU A 115 -22.90 -2.35 30.53
CA GLU A 115 -22.07 -2.63 31.69
C GLU A 115 -21.46 -1.35 32.30
N LEU A 116 -20.95 -0.44 31.48
CA LEU A 116 -20.41 0.85 31.94
C LEU A 116 -21.46 1.73 32.64
N MET A 117 -22.73 1.56 32.26
CA MET A 117 -23.86 2.21 32.93
C MET A 117 -24.35 1.51 34.20
N GLY A 118 -23.70 0.40 34.59
CA GLY A 118 -24.12 -0.42 35.74
C GLY A 118 -25.21 -1.45 35.42
N GLY A 119 -25.51 -1.66 34.13
CA GLY A 119 -26.45 -2.67 33.64
C GLY A 119 -25.79 -4.02 33.35
N VAL A 120 -26.50 -4.84 32.57
CA VAL A 120 -26.06 -6.18 32.17
C VAL A 120 -26.04 -6.30 30.64
N ARG A 121 -25.38 -7.35 30.12
CA ARG A 121 -25.44 -7.72 28.69
C ARG A 121 -26.72 -8.51 28.37
N GLY A 122 -27.00 -8.67 27.08
CA GLY A 122 -28.10 -9.48 26.60
C GLY A 122 -29.43 -8.74 26.54
N GLU A 123 -30.53 -9.45 26.59
CA GLU A 123 -31.88 -8.90 26.40
C GLU A 123 -32.25 -7.75 27.36
N ARG A 124 -31.64 -7.70 28.55
CA ARG A 124 -31.87 -6.67 29.53
C ARG A 124 -30.86 -5.54 29.54
N ARG A 125 -30.07 -5.40 28.47
CA ARG A 125 -29.11 -4.30 28.36
C ARG A 125 -29.81 -2.94 28.34
N MET A 126 -29.12 -1.91 28.81
CA MET A 126 -29.62 -0.54 28.87
C MET A 126 -29.48 0.22 27.55
N LEU A 127 -28.64 -0.28 26.63
CA LEU A 127 -28.42 0.30 25.31
C LEU A 127 -28.90 -0.66 24.21
N HIS A 128 -29.66 -0.13 23.24
CA HIS A 128 -30.09 -0.93 22.10
C HIS A 128 -29.12 -0.78 20.91
N PRO A 129 -28.69 -1.88 20.27
CA PRO A 129 -27.72 -1.82 19.15
C PRO A 129 -28.22 -0.96 17.98
N ASN A 130 -29.52 -1.05 17.63
CA ASN A 130 -30.10 -0.29 16.52
C ASN A 130 -30.59 1.08 16.95
N ASP A 131 -31.33 1.20 18.06
CA ASP A 131 -32.04 2.44 18.43
C ASP A 131 -31.12 3.47 19.06
N ASP A 132 -30.03 3.05 19.74
CA ASP A 132 -29.07 3.92 20.40
C ASP A 132 -27.73 3.99 19.63
N VAL A 133 -27.03 2.86 19.44
CA VAL A 133 -25.70 2.82 18.82
C VAL A 133 -25.74 3.15 17.34
N ASN A 134 -26.77 2.66 16.62
CA ASN A 134 -26.95 2.91 15.19
C ASN A 134 -27.90 4.08 14.88
N LYS A 135 -28.17 4.95 15.84
CA LYS A 135 -29.11 6.08 15.71
C LYS A 135 -28.79 6.98 14.52
N GLY A 136 -29.77 7.18 13.62
CA GLY A 136 -29.60 7.99 12.41
C GLY A 136 -28.67 7.41 11.36
N GLN A 137 -28.40 6.10 11.40
CA GLN A 137 -27.44 5.40 10.56
C GLN A 137 -28.07 4.21 9.83
N SER A 138 -27.41 3.76 8.77
CA SER A 138 -27.59 2.45 8.15
C SER A 138 -26.22 1.79 7.99
N SER A 139 -26.17 0.46 7.90
CA SER A 139 -24.93 -0.23 7.49
C SER A 139 -24.48 0.24 6.09
N ASN A 140 -25.44 0.65 5.25
CA ASN A 140 -25.20 1.02 3.86
C ASN A 140 -24.35 2.28 3.72
N ASP A 141 -24.48 3.25 4.62
CA ASP A 141 -23.66 4.48 4.64
C ASP A 141 -22.49 4.40 5.63
N ILE A 142 -22.63 3.67 6.74
CA ILE A 142 -21.62 3.60 7.80
C ILE A 142 -20.45 2.66 7.44
N PHE A 143 -20.74 1.52 6.84
CA PHE A 143 -19.68 0.59 6.47
C PHE A 143 -18.74 1.18 5.40
N PRO A 144 -19.22 1.77 4.28
CA PRO A 144 -18.33 2.47 3.35
C PRO A 144 -17.62 3.68 3.99
N THR A 145 -18.26 4.40 4.90
CA THR A 145 -17.59 5.46 5.68
C THR A 145 -16.39 4.90 6.44
N ALA A 146 -16.56 3.77 7.14
CA ALA A 146 -15.45 3.13 7.86
C ALA A 146 -14.34 2.64 6.91
N ILE A 147 -14.67 2.11 5.72
CA ILE A 147 -13.66 1.76 4.71
C ILE A 147 -12.85 2.99 4.30
N HIS A 148 -13.52 4.10 4.01
CA HIS A 148 -12.86 5.36 3.64
C HIS A 148 -11.98 5.91 4.75
N VAL A 149 -12.45 5.87 6.01
CA VAL A 149 -11.64 6.25 7.17
C VAL A 149 -10.40 5.37 7.30
N ALA A 150 -10.54 4.04 7.25
CA ALA A 150 -9.43 3.11 7.34
C ALA A 150 -8.43 3.29 6.17
N ALA A 151 -8.94 3.44 4.94
CA ALA A 151 -8.12 3.66 3.76
C ALA A 151 -7.34 4.97 3.82
N ALA A 152 -7.99 6.07 4.22
CA ALA A 152 -7.33 7.37 4.37
C ALA A 152 -6.21 7.32 5.40
N GLN A 153 -6.46 6.72 6.57
CA GLN A 153 -5.44 6.52 7.61
C GLN A 153 -4.29 5.64 7.13
N ALA A 154 -4.58 4.53 6.43
CA ALA A 154 -3.55 3.65 5.88
C ALA A 154 -2.66 4.37 4.87
N LEU A 155 -3.25 5.17 3.98
CA LEU A 155 -2.49 5.96 2.99
C LEU A 155 -1.67 7.06 3.65
N ALA A 156 -2.29 7.89 4.49
CA ALA A 156 -1.65 9.08 5.07
C ALA A 156 -0.61 8.74 6.14
N ASN A 157 -0.91 7.76 7.00
CA ASN A 157 -0.11 7.49 8.19
C ASN A 157 0.88 6.32 8.02
N ASN A 158 0.70 5.47 6.99
CA ASN A 158 1.55 4.29 6.79
C ASN A 158 2.24 4.29 5.42
N VAL A 159 1.47 4.35 4.32
CA VAL A 159 2.03 4.20 2.96
C VAL A 159 2.90 5.39 2.58
N LEU A 160 2.38 6.62 2.68
CA LEU A 160 3.12 7.83 2.29
C LEU A 160 4.39 8.05 3.13
N PRO A 161 4.39 7.86 4.46
CA PRO A 161 5.63 7.95 5.24
C PRO A 161 6.67 6.90 4.85
N ALA A 162 6.27 5.63 4.65
CA ALA A 162 7.18 4.57 4.24
C ALA A 162 7.76 4.80 2.83
N LEU A 163 6.93 5.29 1.91
CA LEU A 163 7.36 5.67 0.55
C LEU A 163 8.41 6.78 0.60
N ARG A 164 8.17 7.84 1.39
CA ARG A 164 9.10 8.96 1.55
C ARG A 164 10.43 8.50 2.15
N GLN A 165 10.39 7.67 3.17
CA GLN A 165 11.59 7.10 3.79
C GLN A 165 12.43 6.33 2.77
N LEU A 166 11.84 5.39 2.03
CA LEU A 166 12.54 4.63 0.99
C LEU A 166 13.09 5.53 -0.12
N ARG A 167 12.26 6.48 -0.61
CA ARG A 167 12.67 7.45 -1.62
C ARG A 167 13.89 8.27 -1.18
N ASP A 168 13.89 8.77 0.05
CA ASP A 168 14.96 9.63 0.58
C ASP A 168 16.25 8.82 0.78
N SER A 169 16.17 7.55 1.19
CA SER A 169 17.32 6.64 1.22
C SER A 169 17.89 6.37 -0.16
N LEU A 170 17.04 6.13 -1.17
CA LEU A 170 17.50 5.97 -2.56
C LEU A 170 18.10 7.28 -3.13
N ARG A 171 17.57 8.45 -2.75
CA ARG A 171 18.13 9.75 -3.12
C ARG A 171 19.54 9.93 -2.54
N ALA A 172 19.73 9.59 -1.27
CA ALA A 172 21.06 9.62 -0.66
C ALA A 172 22.08 8.72 -1.39
N LYS A 173 21.65 7.51 -1.81
CA LYS A 173 22.47 6.62 -2.65
C LYS A 173 22.75 7.23 -4.03
N SER A 174 21.76 7.84 -4.69
CA SER A 174 21.93 8.55 -5.96
C SER A 174 23.01 9.64 -5.86
N GLU A 175 22.96 10.43 -4.81
CA GLU A 175 23.95 11.50 -4.57
C GLU A 175 25.35 10.93 -4.28
N ALA A 176 25.44 9.90 -3.43
CA ALA A 176 26.72 9.27 -3.08
C ALA A 176 27.38 8.55 -4.28
N PHE A 177 26.63 8.13 -5.27
CA PHE A 177 27.11 7.38 -6.42
C PHE A 177 27.22 8.23 -7.70
N THR A 178 27.14 9.56 -7.62
CA THR A 178 27.12 10.48 -8.74
C THR A 178 28.33 10.33 -9.67
N ASP A 179 29.52 10.06 -9.13
CA ASP A 179 30.77 9.98 -9.89
C ASP A 179 31.15 8.55 -10.30
N ILE A 180 30.32 7.56 -10.01
CA ILE A 180 30.59 6.16 -10.32
C ILE A 180 30.03 5.84 -11.69
N VAL A 181 30.88 5.90 -12.72
CA VAL A 181 30.50 5.59 -14.11
C VAL A 181 30.45 4.09 -14.31
N LYS A 182 29.34 3.61 -14.86
CA LYS A 182 29.08 2.18 -15.15
C LYS A 182 28.49 2.01 -16.55
N ILE A 183 28.45 0.76 -17.01
CA ILE A 183 27.74 0.42 -18.24
C ILE A 183 26.22 0.50 -18.02
N GLY A 184 25.55 1.23 -18.88
CA GLY A 184 24.09 1.15 -19.03
C GLY A 184 23.67 -0.16 -19.67
N ARG A 185 22.43 -0.58 -19.46
CA ARG A 185 21.83 -1.77 -20.12
C ARG A 185 20.45 -1.45 -20.66
N THR A 186 20.25 -1.81 -21.92
CA THR A 186 18.94 -1.85 -22.57
C THR A 186 18.74 -3.25 -23.12
N HIS A 187 17.53 -3.83 -22.98
CA HIS A 187 17.26 -5.23 -23.32
C HIS A 187 18.17 -6.25 -22.56
N LEU A 188 18.71 -5.88 -21.41
CA LEU A 188 19.77 -6.59 -20.67
C LEU A 188 21.08 -6.72 -21.46
N GLN A 189 21.24 -5.97 -22.57
CA GLN A 189 22.48 -5.90 -23.36
C GLN A 189 23.26 -4.63 -22.99
N ASP A 190 24.58 -4.68 -23.18
CA ASP A 190 25.46 -3.55 -22.93
C ASP A 190 25.02 -2.34 -23.77
N ALA A 191 24.98 -1.19 -23.12
CA ALA A 191 24.64 0.10 -23.73
C ALA A 191 25.71 1.14 -23.37
N THR A 192 25.46 2.41 -23.73
CA THR A 192 26.35 3.51 -23.40
C THR A 192 26.42 3.76 -21.90
N PRO A 193 27.52 4.36 -21.41
CA PRO A 193 27.69 4.65 -19.99
C PRO A 193 26.64 5.59 -19.41
N LEU A 194 26.38 5.39 -18.14
CA LEU A 194 25.72 6.33 -17.22
C LEU A 194 26.46 6.27 -15.87
N THR A 195 26.10 7.14 -14.92
CA THR A 195 26.57 6.95 -13.55
C THR A 195 25.59 6.08 -12.75
N LEU A 196 26.10 5.36 -11.74
CA LEU A 196 25.26 4.62 -10.80
C LEU A 196 24.29 5.57 -10.08
N GLY A 197 24.72 6.80 -9.79
CA GLY A 197 23.87 7.85 -9.25
C GLY A 197 22.70 8.22 -10.18
N GLN A 198 22.93 8.32 -11.49
CA GLN A 198 21.87 8.54 -12.49
C GLN A 198 20.88 7.38 -12.54
N GLU A 199 21.34 6.13 -12.43
CA GLU A 199 20.48 4.94 -12.37
C GLU A 199 19.57 4.99 -11.13
N PHE A 200 20.13 5.27 -9.95
CA PHE A 200 19.35 5.43 -8.71
C PHE A 200 18.41 6.65 -8.74
N SER A 201 18.78 7.74 -9.43
CA SER A 201 17.88 8.90 -9.61
C SER A 201 16.59 8.53 -10.35
N GLY A 202 16.66 7.57 -11.26
CA GLY A 202 15.49 7.02 -11.94
C GLY A 202 14.54 6.33 -10.95
N TYR A 203 15.07 5.60 -9.96
CA TYR A 203 14.26 4.97 -8.91
C TYR A 203 13.57 6.01 -8.02
N VAL A 204 14.27 7.07 -7.66
CA VAL A 204 13.70 8.23 -6.94
C VAL A 204 12.52 8.83 -7.72
N ALA A 205 12.71 9.08 -9.01
CA ALA A 205 11.66 9.66 -9.85
C ALA A 205 10.41 8.77 -9.97
N HIS A 206 10.57 7.43 -10.01
CA HIS A 206 9.44 6.50 -9.97
C HIS A 206 8.65 6.61 -8.65
N LEU A 207 9.33 6.76 -7.52
CA LEU A 207 8.68 6.91 -6.23
C LEU A 207 8.04 8.29 -6.06
N ASP A 208 8.66 9.36 -6.55
CA ASP A 208 8.06 10.70 -6.58
C ASP A 208 6.75 10.70 -7.39
N PHE A 209 6.73 10.01 -8.53
CA PHE A 209 5.52 9.85 -9.33
C PHE A 209 4.41 9.09 -8.57
N ALA A 210 4.78 8.00 -7.90
CA ALA A 210 3.84 7.21 -7.10
C ALA A 210 3.27 7.99 -5.91
N GLU A 211 4.11 8.78 -5.22
CA GLU A 211 3.67 9.69 -4.16
C GLU A 211 2.64 10.70 -4.66
N HIS A 212 2.92 11.31 -5.82
CA HIS A 212 1.99 12.25 -6.43
C HIS A 212 0.65 11.60 -6.79
N ALA A 213 0.68 10.39 -7.36
CA ALA A 213 -0.53 9.65 -7.73
C ALA A 213 -1.40 9.31 -6.49
N ILE A 214 -0.78 8.86 -5.40
CA ILE A 214 -1.48 8.55 -4.14
C ILE A 214 -2.07 9.84 -3.54
N SER A 215 -1.27 10.91 -3.49
CA SER A 215 -1.71 12.21 -2.95
C SER A 215 -2.86 12.82 -3.76
N ALA A 216 -2.88 12.64 -5.08
CA ALA A 216 -3.96 13.09 -5.94
C ALA A 216 -5.26 12.28 -5.74
N ALA A 217 -5.18 11.00 -5.38
CA ALA A 217 -6.35 10.16 -5.13
C ALA A 217 -6.95 10.38 -3.72
N LEU A 218 -6.14 10.80 -2.74
CA LEU A 218 -6.56 10.93 -1.34
C LEU A 218 -7.79 11.82 -1.11
N PRO A 219 -7.97 12.99 -1.77
CA PRO A 219 -9.16 13.82 -1.59
C PRO A 219 -10.49 13.11 -1.86
N GLY A 220 -10.51 12.16 -2.79
CA GLY A 220 -11.69 11.33 -3.05
C GLY A 220 -11.98 10.35 -1.90
N VAL A 221 -10.93 9.74 -1.34
CA VAL A 221 -11.05 8.82 -0.19
C VAL A 221 -11.52 9.53 1.06
N LEU A 222 -11.25 10.83 1.22
CA LEU A 222 -11.69 11.63 2.36
C LEU A 222 -13.17 12.02 2.32
N GLN A 223 -13.92 11.67 1.26
CA GLN A 223 -15.36 11.91 1.17
C GLN A 223 -16.15 10.75 1.78
N LEU A 224 -17.05 11.08 2.73
CA LEU A 224 -17.75 10.09 3.54
C LEU A 224 -19.21 9.92 3.13
N ALA A 225 -19.66 8.67 3.07
CA ALA A 225 -21.05 8.30 2.76
C ALA A 225 -22.02 8.58 3.93
N ALA A 226 -21.52 8.70 5.17
CA ALA A 226 -22.33 8.89 6.37
C ALA A 226 -23.36 10.00 6.21
N GLY A 227 -24.57 9.75 6.68
CA GLY A 227 -25.73 10.60 6.49
C GLY A 227 -26.58 10.28 5.26
N GLY A 228 -26.12 9.35 4.38
CA GLY A 228 -26.94 8.85 3.28
C GLY A 228 -28.03 7.86 3.71
N THR A 229 -27.81 7.23 4.85
CA THR A 229 -28.66 6.16 5.42
C THR A 229 -28.89 4.98 4.45
N ALA A 230 -30.14 4.58 4.22
CA ALA A 230 -30.46 3.34 3.51
C ALA A 230 -30.10 3.37 2.01
N VAL A 231 -30.39 4.47 1.31
CA VAL A 231 -30.29 4.59 -0.15
C VAL A 231 -29.65 5.90 -0.63
N GLY A 232 -29.24 6.77 0.28
CA GLY A 232 -28.63 8.07 -0.07
C GLY A 232 -29.46 9.29 0.24
N THR A 233 -30.75 9.13 0.62
CA THR A 233 -31.68 10.21 0.89
C THR A 233 -31.53 10.87 2.27
N GLY A 234 -30.85 10.20 3.20
CA GLY A 234 -30.73 10.65 4.58
C GLY A 234 -31.97 10.44 5.43
N LEU A 235 -32.87 9.53 5.02
CA LEU A 235 -34.08 9.22 5.78
C LEU A 235 -33.75 8.87 7.24
N ASN A 236 -34.47 9.50 8.18
CA ASN A 236 -34.30 9.36 9.63
C ASN A 236 -32.98 9.87 10.22
N ALA A 237 -32.12 10.54 9.45
CA ALA A 237 -30.98 11.27 9.99
C ALA A 237 -31.35 12.75 10.23
N HIS A 238 -30.69 13.39 11.22
CA HIS A 238 -30.82 14.85 11.39
C HIS A 238 -30.18 15.57 10.19
N PRO A 239 -30.75 16.69 9.71
CA PRO A 239 -30.24 17.41 8.53
C PRO A 239 -28.75 17.80 8.61
N GLU A 240 -28.23 18.08 9.79
CA GLU A 240 -26.83 18.46 10.01
C GLU A 240 -25.91 17.25 10.26
N TYR A 241 -26.44 16.04 10.38
CA TYR A 241 -25.67 14.86 10.80
C TYR A 241 -24.48 14.56 9.87
N ALA A 242 -24.70 14.61 8.56
CA ALA A 242 -23.67 14.27 7.57
C ALA A 242 -22.42 15.18 7.65
N GLN A 243 -22.63 16.48 7.82
CA GLN A 243 -21.55 17.46 7.96
C GLN A 243 -20.86 17.35 9.31
N ARG A 244 -21.65 17.20 10.39
CA ARG A 244 -21.10 17.15 11.75
C ARG A 244 -20.28 15.89 12.01
N ILE A 245 -20.71 14.71 11.48
CA ILE A 245 -19.93 13.48 11.66
C ILE A 245 -18.60 13.53 10.91
N ALA A 246 -18.56 14.15 9.73
CA ALA A 246 -17.33 14.36 8.99
C ALA A 246 -16.37 15.29 9.75
N ALA A 247 -16.87 16.40 10.29
CA ALA A 247 -16.09 17.34 11.10
C ALA A 247 -15.58 16.71 12.41
N GLU A 248 -16.40 15.88 13.10
CA GLU A 248 -15.95 15.15 14.30
C GLU A 248 -14.86 14.12 13.98
N LEU A 249 -14.97 13.43 12.84
CA LEU A 249 -13.92 12.51 12.37
C LEU A 249 -12.64 13.27 11.98
N GLU A 250 -12.75 14.41 11.30
CA GLU A 250 -11.62 15.31 11.04
C GLU A 250 -10.93 15.73 12.33
N HIS A 251 -11.69 16.22 13.31
CA HIS A 251 -11.14 16.65 14.60
C HIS A 251 -10.45 15.51 15.34
N SER A 252 -11.07 14.32 15.36
CA SER A 252 -10.57 13.20 16.16
C SER A 252 -9.43 12.41 15.51
N LEU A 253 -9.31 12.42 14.18
CA LEU A 253 -8.33 11.62 13.42
C LEU A 253 -7.26 12.46 12.72
N GLY A 254 -7.41 13.80 12.67
CA GLY A 254 -6.44 14.72 12.08
C GLY A 254 -6.35 14.65 10.54
N LEU A 255 -7.36 14.11 9.87
CA LEU A 255 -7.44 14.04 8.40
C LEU A 255 -8.68 14.83 7.93
N PRO A 256 -8.62 15.62 6.85
CA PRO A 256 -9.68 16.55 6.45
C PRO A 256 -10.87 15.83 5.80
N PHE A 257 -11.56 15.01 6.58
CA PHE A 257 -12.76 14.31 6.16
C PHE A 257 -13.90 15.29 5.87
N ARG A 258 -14.70 14.98 4.86
CA ARG A 258 -15.86 15.77 4.47
C ARG A 258 -17.02 14.88 4.07
N SER A 259 -18.21 15.40 4.18
CA SER A 259 -19.41 14.73 3.67
C SER A 259 -19.34 14.63 2.14
N ALA A 260 -19.58 13.46 1.58
CA ALA A 260 -19.65 13.30 0.12
C ALA A 260 -20.79 14.15 -0.47
N ASP A 261 -20.50 14.80 -1.59
CA ASP A 261 -21.48 15.68 -2.27
C ASP A 261 -22.69 14.89 -2.79
N ASN A 262 -22.47 13.63 -3.21
CA ASN A 262 -23.51 12.75 -3.69
C ASN A 262 -23.52 11.44 -2.91
N LYS A 263 -24.51 11.27 -2.04
CA LYS A 263 -24.65 10.07 -1.20
C LYS A 263 -25.10 8.84 -1.98
N PHE A 264 -25.78 9.01 -3.08
CA PHE A 264 -26.21 7.90 -3.95
C PHE A 264 -24.99 7.23 -4.58
N ALA A 265 -24.07 8.01 -5.14
CA ALA A 265 -22.81 7.52 -5.66
C ALA A 265 -21.95 6.88 -4.56
N ALA A 266 -21.88 7.52 -3.37
CA ALA A 266 -21.06 7.03 -2.26
C ALA A 266 -21.52 5.69 -1.66
N LEU A 267 -22.80 5.33 -1.80
CA LEU A 267 -23.34 4.03 -1.38
C LEU A 267 -23.19 2.95 -2.45
N ALA A 268 -23.39 3.33 -3.73
CA ALA A 268 -23.49 2.41 -4.85
C ALA A 268 -22.16 2.18 -5.58
N GLY A 269 -21.21 3.10 -5.46
CA GLY A 269 -19.90 3.03 -6.09
C GLY A 269 -18.75 3.12 -5.08
N HIS A 270 -17.56 2.70 -5.53
CA HIS A 270 -16.32 2.81 -4.75
C HIS A 270 -15.19 3.42 -5.60
N ASP A 271 -15.54 4.40 -6.45
CA ASP A 271 -14.65 5.00 -7.45
C ASP A 271 -13.37 5.57 -6.82
N ALA A 272 -13.51 6.23 -5.66
CA ALA A 272 -12.37 6.78 -4.93
C ALA A 272 -11.39 5.71 -4.44
N LEU A 273 -11.91 4.56 -3.97
CA LEU A 273 -11.09 3.44 -3.53
C LEU A 273 -10.42 2.74 -4.74
N LEU A 274 -11.11 2.62 -5.87
CA LEU A 274 -10.54 2.08 -7.11
C LEU A 274 -9.40 2.99 -7.59
N SER A 275 -9.63 4.29 -7.64
CA SER A 275 -8.62 5.28 -8.05
C SER A 275 -7.39 5.24 -7.14
N ALA A 276 -7.60 5.23 -5.82
CA ALA A 276 -6.51 5.15 -4.85
C ALA A 276 -5.75 3.82 -4.91
N HIS A 277 -6.44 2.70 -5.14
CA HIS A 277 -5.78 1.40 -5.32
C HIS A 277 -5.01 1.34 -6.65
N GLY A 278 -5.50 1.98 -7.70
CA GLY A 278 -4.75 2.17 -8.96
C GLY A 278 -3.42 2.91 -8.74
N ALA A 279 -3.40 3.90 -7.83
CA ALA A 279 -2.16 4.55 -7.41
C ALA A 279 -1.23 3.62 -6.60
N LEU A 280 -1.79 2.79 -5.70
CA LEU A 280 -1.03 1.73 -5.00
C LEU A 280 -0.45 0.71 -5.98
N LYS A 281 -1.19 0.31 -7.01
CA LYS A 281 -0.70 -0.54 -8.10
C LYS A 281 0.48 0.11 -8.85
N THR A 282 0.41 1.40 -9.11
CA THR A 282 1.51 2.15 -9.74
C THR A 282 2.77 2.11 -8.85
N LEU A 283 2.61 2.31 -7.53
CA LEU A 283 3.70 2.15 -6.58
C LEU A 283 4.27 0.72 -6.60
N ALA A 284 3.42 -0.30 -6.59
CA ALA A 284 3.84 -1.71 -6.65
C ALA A 284 4.65 -2.02 -7.91
N ALA A 285 4.27 -1.45 -9.06
CA ALA A 285 5.01 -1.59 -10.32
C ALA A 285 6.41 -0.94 -10.24
N ALA A 286 6.50 0.25 -9.65
CA ALA A 286 7.77 0.92 -9.41
C ALA A 286 8.68 0.09 -8.48
N LEU A 287 8.15 -0.41 -7.37
CA LEU A 287 8.88 -1.23 -6.41
C LEU A 287 9.37 -2.54 -7.03
N MET A 288 8.55 -3.19 -7.85
CA MET A 288 8.94 -4.40 -8.58
C MET A 288 10.13 -4.15 -9.51
N LYS A 289 10.11 -3.04 -10.25
CA LYS A 289 11.21 -2.62 -11.13
C LYS A 289 12.48 -2.35 -10.32
N ILE A 290 12.39 -1.58 -9.25
CA ILE A 290 13.53 -1.23 -8.39
C ILE A 290 14.16 -2.49 -7.79
N ALA A 291 13.35 -3.37 -7.20
CA ALA A 291 13.82 -4.61 -6.59
C ALA A 291 14.48 -5.54 -7.61
N ASN A 292 13.94 -5.64 -8.83
CA ASN A 292 14.52 -6.45 -9.90
C ASN A 292 15.90 -5.89 -10.34
N ASP A 293 16.03 -4.58 -10.52
CA ASP A 293 17.32 -3.99 -10.90
C ASP A 293 18.37 -4.15 -9.78
N VAL A 294 18.00 -3.91 -8.54
CA VAL A 294 18.89 -4.09 -7.39
C VAL A 294 19.41 -5.54 -7.33
N ARG A 295 18.53 -6.53 -7.43
CA ARG A 295 18.98 -7.95 -7.40
C ARG A 295 19.79 -8.36 -8.63
N TRP A 296 19.54 -7.76 -9.81
CA TRP A 296 20.38 -7.98 -10.99
C TRP A 296 21.77 -7.42 -10.77
N MET A 297 21.90 -6.16 -10.32
CA MET A 297 23.20 -5.55 -10.06
C MET A 297 24.00 -6.28 -8.97
N ALA A 298 23.30 -6.83 -7.96
CA ALA A 298 23.92 -7.62 -6.88
C ALA A 298 24.18 -9.10 -7.25
N SER A 299 23.77 -9.56 -8.42
CA SER A 299 23.85 -10.97 -8.79
C SER A 299 25.26 -11.50 -8.85
N GLY A 300 25.45 -12.74 -8.45
CA GLY A 300 26.74 -13.43 -8.47
C GLY A 300 27.21 -13.85 -7.07
N PRO A 301 28.28 -13.23 -6.52
CA PRO A 301 29.04 -12.04 -6.96
C PRO A 301 30.09 -12.30 -8.05
N ARG A 302 30.52 -13.54 -8.25
CA ARG A 302 31.62 -13.85 -9.22
C ARG A 302 31.12 -14.21 -10.61
N SER A 303 30.00 -14.92 -10.70
CA SER A 303 29.41 -15.41 -11.98
C SER A 303 28.20 -14.62 -12.44
N GLY A 304 27.92 -13.48 -11.84
CA GLY A 304 26.87 -12.56 -12.22
C GLY A 304 27.41 -11.13 -12.46
N LEU A 305 26.54 -10.12 -12.35
CA LEU A 305 26.96 -8.74 -12.56
C LEU A 305 27.89 -8.25 -11.47
N GLY A 306 27.50 -8.38 -10.20
CA GLY A 306 28.31 -8.02 -9.05
C GLY A 306 28.71 -6.55 -8.97
N GLU A 307 27.89 -5.64 -9.53
CA GLU A 307 28.17 -4.19 -9.55
C GLU A 307 27.93 -3.51 -8.22
N ILE A 308 27.01 -4.08 -7.42
CA ILE A 308 26.74 -3.65 -6.04
C ILE A 308 26.78 -4.83 -5.10
N THR A 309 26.98 -4.56 -3.82
CA THR A 309 26.73 -5.51 -2.74
C THR A 309 25.51 -5.08 -1.94
N ILE A 310 24.80 -6.07 -1.38
CA ILE A 310 23.65 -5.87 -0.50
C ILE A 310 23.94 -6.53 0.86
N PRO A 311 23.24 -6.14 1.94
CA PRO A 311 23.43 -6.74 3.27
C PRO A 311 23.21 -8.25 3.29
N GLU A 312 24.01 -8.94 4.09
CA GLU A 312 23.88 -10.37 4.39
C GLU A 312 22.99 -10.53 5.62
N ASN A 313 21.68 -10.66 5.42
CA ASN A 313 20.72 -10.69 6.53
C ASN A 313 20.53 -12.07 7.13
N GLU A 314 20.53 -13.13 6.29
CA GLU A 314 20.31 -14.49 6.73
C GLU A 314 21.07 -15.51 5.83
N PRO A 315 21.33 -16.72 6.33
CA PRO A 315 21.93 -17.79 5.52
C PRO A 315 21.07 -18.10 4.28
N GLY A 316 21.65 -17.97 3.09
CA GLY A 316 20.95 -18.09 1.82
C GLY A 316 20.71 -19.53 1.33
N SER A 317 21.31 -20.55 1.98
CA SER A 317 21.21 -21.95 1.55
C SER A 317 21.52 -22.93 2.67
N SER A 318 20.78 -24.03 2.72
CA SER A 318 21.03 -25.14 3.65
C SER A 318 22.20 -26.04 3.25
N ILE A 319 22.65 -25.99 1.98
CA ILE A 319 23.68 -26.89 1.42
C ILE A 319 24.86 -26.15 0.74
N MET A 320 24.78 -24.82 0.59
CA MET A 320 25.83 -23.99 -0.01
C MET A 320 26.29 -22.94 1.02
N PRO A 321 27.29 -23.27 1.85
CA PRO A 321 27.77 -22.37 2.90
C PRO A 321 28.28 -21.03 2.32
N GLY A 322 27.90 -19.91 2.93
CA GLY A 322 28.31 -18.57 2.50
C GLY A 322 27.54 -18.00 1.30
N LYS A 323 26.50 -18.69 0.82
CA LYS A 323 25.62 -18.15 -0.21
C LYS A 323 24.68 -17.11 0.40
N VAL A 324 24.64 -15.89 -0.15
CA VAL A 324 23.72 -14.82 0.21
C VAL A 324 22.71 -14.63 -0.92
N ASN A 325 21.43 -14.53 -0.58
CA ASN A 325 20.34 -14.32 -1.53
C ASN A 325 19.79 -12.89 -1.41
N PRO A 326 19.23 -12.31 -2.48
CA PRO A 326 18.59 -10.99 -2.46
C PRO A 326 17.16 -11.07 -1.90
N THR A 327 17.01 -11.62 -0.67
CA THR A 327 15.73 -12.01 -0.08
C THR A 327 14.75 -10.85 0.09
N GLN A 328 15.24 -9.65 0.40
CA GLN A 328 14.43 -8.44 0.48
C GLN A 328 13.85 -8.05 -0.89
N CYS A 329 14.63 -8.20 -1.96
CA CYS A 329 14.13 -7.99 -3.32
C CYS A 329 13.05 -9.01 -3.70
N GLU A 330 13.25 -10.28 -3.30
CA GLU A 330 12.28 -11.36 -3.56
C GLU A 330 10.96 -11.09 -2.82
N ALA A 331 11.02 -10.75 -1.55
CA ALA A 331 9.85 -10.40 -0.75
C ALA A 331 9.09 -9.21 -1.36
N LEU A 332 9.80 -8.15 -1.75
CA LEU A 332 9.20 -6.96 -2.35
C LEU A 332 8.51 -7.26 -3.69
N THR A 333 9.09 -8.11 -4.52
CA THR A 333 8.44 -8.51 -5.78
C THR A 333 7.23 -9.41 -5.56
N MET A 334 7.25 -10.31 -4.56
CA MET A 334 6.09 -11.14 -4.22
C MET A 334 4.91 -10.32 -3.72
N LEU A 335 5.15 -9.35 -2.81
CA LEU A 335 4.06 -8.49 -2.33
C LEU A 335 3.49 -7.60 -3.44
N ALA A 336 4.31 -7.14 -4.39
CA ALA A 336 3.83 -6.41 -5.56
C ALA A 336 2.87 -7.26 -6.41
N CYS A 337 3.18 -8.55 -6.61
CA CYS A 337 2.27 -9.48 -7.29
C CYS A 337 0.92 -9.60 -6.55
N GLN A 338 0.93 -9.67 -5.21
CA GLN A 338 -0.30 -9.71 -4.42
C GLN A 338 -1.13 -8.43 -4.60
N VAL A 339 -0.49 -7.26 -4.60
CA VAL A 339 -1.17 -5.97 -4.85
C VAL A 339 -1.83 -5.94 -6.23
N PHE A 340 -1.18 -6.48 -7.27
CA PHE A 340 -1.78 -6.59 -8.61
C PHE A 340 -3.02 -7.49 -8.60
N GLY A 341 -2.98 -8.62 -7.90
CA GLY A 341 -4.14 -9.49 -7.73
C GLY A 341 -5.29 -8.81 -6.99
N ASN A 342 -4.99 -8.08 -5.93
CA ASN A 342 -5.95 -7.30 -5.16
C ASN A 342 -6.61 -6.19 -6.02
N ASP A 343 -5.86 -5.55 -6.92
CA ASP A 343 -6.38 -4.53 -7.84
C ASP A 343 -7.47 -5.09 -8.75
N VAL A 344 -7.28 -6.29 -9.27
CA VAL A 344 -8.29 -6.96 -10.09
C VAL A 344 -9.57 -7.22 -9.27
N ALA A 345 -9.44 -7.76 -8.06
CA ALA A 345 -10.57 -8.03 -7.19
C ALA A 345 -11.33 -6.74 -6.82
N ILE A 346 -10.62 -5.67 -6.46
CA ILE A 346 -11.21 -4.38 -6.13
C ILE A 346 -11.94 -3.77 -7.35
N THR A 347 -11.33 -3.85 -8.53
CA THR A 347 -11.92 -3.34 -9.78
C THR A 347 -13.22 -4.06 -10.09
N MET A 348 -13.24 -5.39 -10.03
CA MET A 348 -14.46 -6.20 -10.27
C MET A 348 -15.52 -5.91 -9.22
N GLY A 349 -15.14 -5.83 -7.94
CA GLY A 349 -16.05 -5.49 -6.85
C GLY A 349 -16.64 -4.09 -7.00
N GLY A 350 -15.83 -3.10 -7.33
CA GLY A 350 -16.27 -1.72 -7.53
C GLY A 350 -17.22 -1.55 -8.72
N ALA A 351 -16.98 -2.29 -9.82
CA ALA A 351 -17.84 -2.30 -11.01
C ALA A 351 -19.17 -3.03 -10.80
N SER A 352 -19.37 -3.74 -9.69
CA SER A 352 -20.52 -4.62 -9.47
C SER A 352 -21.63 -4.02 -8.58
N GLY A 353 -21.66 -2.69 -8.43
CA GLY A 353 -22.77 -2.00 -7.77
C GLY A 353 -24.08 -2.12 -8.59
N ASN A 354 -25.21 -2.26 -7.89
CA ASN A 354 -26.51 -2.32 -8.51
C ASN A 354 -27.44 -1.29 -7.84
N PHE A 355 -27.98 -0.39 -8.64
CA PHE A 355 -28.85 0.69 -8.17
C PHE A 355 -28.17 1.47 -7.02
N GLU A 356 -28.75 1.51 -5.83
CA GLU A 356 -28.31 2.36 -4.71
C GLU A 356 -27.31 1.68 -3.76
N LEU A 357 -26.84 0.45 -4.07
CA LEU A 357 -25.90 -0.24 -3.18
C LEU A 357 -24.86 -1.10 -3.93
N ASN A 358 -23.63 -0.99 -3.53
CA ASN A 358 -22.59 -1.99 -3.82
C ASN A 358 -22.55 -3.03 -2.69
N VAL A 359 -22.50 -4.30 -3.05
CA VAL A 359 -22.50 -5.43 -2.10
C VAL A 359 -21.21 -6.26 -2.14
N TYR A 360 -20.10 -5.63 -2.44
CA TYR A 360 -18.74 -6.21 -2.43
C TYR A 360 -17.80 -5.54 -1.41
N LYS A 361 -18.37 -4.75 -0.51
CA LYS A 361 -17.67 -3.88 0.43
C LYS A 361 -16.66 -4.60 1.32
N PRO A 362 -16.96 -5.75 1.98
CA PRO A 362 -16.00 -6.43 2.84
C PRO A 362 -14.75 -6.88 2.08
N MET A 363 -14.90 -7.42 0.87
CA MET A 363 -13.81 -7.85 0.00
C MET A 363 -12.97 -6.66 -0.46
N ILE A 364 -13.60 -5.54 -0.87
CA ILE A 364 -12.89 -4.31 -1.26
C ILE A 364 -12.06 -3.78 -0.09
N ALA A 365 -12.64 -3.70 1.11
CA ALA A 365 -11.96 -3.26 2.32
C ALA A 365 -10.74 -4.14 2.64
N HIS A 366 -10.92 -5.46 2.64
CA HIS A 366 -9.85 -6.42 2.94
C HIS A 366 -8.68 -6.27 1.98
N ASN A 367 -8.94 -6.30 0.67
CA ASN A 367 -7.90 -6.23 -0.35
C ASN A 367 -7.18 -4.86 -0.37
N PHE A 368 -7.93 -3.76 -0.15
CA PHE A 368 -7.34 -2.43 -0.08
C PHE A 368 -6.38 -2.29 1.10
N LEU A 369 -6.84 -2.65 2.29
CA LEU A 369 -6.05 -2.54 3.53
C LEU A 369 -4.87 -3.53 3.53
N GLN A 370 -5.03 -4.73 2.97
CA GLN A 370 -3.93 -5.66 2.76
C GLN A 370 -2.86 -5.07 1.85
N SER A 371 -3.26 -4.48 0.72
CA SER A 371 -2.31 -3.84 -0.22
C SER A 371 -1.56 -2.69 0.44
N ALA A 372 -2.26 -1.82 1.16
CA ALA A 372 -1.65 -0.68 1.85
C ALA A 372 -0.63 -1.15 2.91
N ARG A 373 -0.98 -2.16 3.71
CA ARG A 373 -0.09 -2.74 4.72
C ARG A 373 1.13 -3.41 4.09
N LEU A 374 0.93 -4.27 3.09
CA LEU A 374 2.03 -4.95 2.39
C LEU A 374 3.02 -3.96 1.79
N LEU A 375 2.54 -2.90 1.15
CA LEU A 375 3.40 -1.88 0.55
C LEU A 375 4.16 -1.09 1.62
N ALA A 376 3.48 -0.66 2.69
CA ALA A 376 4.12 0.11 3.76
C ALA A 376 5.20 -0.70 4.47
N ASP A 377 4.90 -1.93 4.88
CA ASP A 377 5.82 -2.80 5.59
C ASP A 377 6.96 -3.27 4.68
N GLY A 378 6.64 -3.62 3.42
CA GLY A 378 7.64 -4.02 2.42
C GLY A 378 8.64 -2.91 2.11
N MET A 379 8.18 -1.66 1.98
CA MET A 379 9.07 -0.52 1.76
C MET A 379 10.00 -0.26 2.95
N ARG A 380 9.49 -0.35 4.19
CA ARG A 380 10.32 -0.20 5.39
C ARG A 380 11.36 -1.31 5.50
N SER A 381 10.94 -2.56 5.29
CA SER A 381 11.84 -3.72 5.33
C SER A 381 12.92 -3.63 4.24
N PHE A 382 12.54 -3.27 3.03
CA PHE A 382 13.48 -3.13 1.90
C PHE A 382 14.45 -1.96 2.12
N GLU A 383 13.99 -0.85 2.68
CA GLU A 383 14.84 0.29 3.02
C GLU A 383 15.88 -0.10 4.08
N GLU A 384 15.42 -0.62 5.21
CA GLU A 384 16.26 -0.93 6.37
C GLU A 384 17.25 -2.07 6.09
N HIS A 385 16.77 -3.15 5.45
CA HIS A 385 17.54 -4.39 5.32
C HIS A 385 18.16 -4.60 3.92
N CYS A 386 17.96 -3.66 2.99
CA CYS A 386 18.58 -3.72 1.67
C CYS A 386 19.20 -2.38 1.28
N VAL A 387 18.39 -1.34 1.04
CA VAL A 387 18.84 -0.06 0.44
C VAL A 387 19.88 0.63 1.30
N HIS A 388 19.67 0.67 2.61
CA HIS A 388 20.59 1.30 3.55
C HIS A 388 22.02 0.77 3.42
N GLY A 389 22.18 -0.54 3.23
CA GLY A 389 23.48 -1.22 3.15
C GLY A 389 23.99 -1.47 1.72
N ILE A 390 23.38 -0.90 0.68
CA ILE A 390 23.91 -1.02 -0.69
C ILE A 390 25.25 -0.30 -0.79
N GLU A 391 26.29 -1.02 -1.28
CA GLU A 391 27.61 -0.47 -1.57
C GLU A 391 28.01 -0.77 -3.02
N PRO A 392 28.71 0.16 -3.72
CA PRO A 392 29.17 -0.05 -5.08
C PRO A 392 30.44 -0.91 -5.12
N ASN A 393 30.46 -1.93 -5.95
CA ASN A 393 31.68 -2.67 -6.24
C ASN A 393 32.47 -1.97 -7.36
N LYS A 394 33.20 -0.92 -6.99
CA LYS A 394 33.92 -0.06 -7.94
C LYS A 394 34.89 -0.83 -8.83
N ALA A 395 35.57 -1.87 -8.30
CA ALA A 395 36.50 -2.69 -9.09
C ALA A 395 35.75 -3.47 -10.19
N ARG A 396 34.62 -4.09 -9.85
CA ARG A 396 33.81 -4.83 -10.81
C ARG A 396 33.17 -3.90 -11.85
N ILE A 397 32.68 -2.75 -11.44
CA ILE A 397 32.13 -1.72 -12.34
C ILE A 397 33.19 -1.28 -13.36
N ALA A 398 34.44 -1.00 -12.91
CA ALA A 398 35.55 -0.62 -13.79
C ALA A 398 35.91 -1.75 -14.78
N GLU A 399 36.01 -2.98 -14.31
CA GLU A 399 36.28 -4.16 -15.17
C GLU A 399 35.22 -4.31 -16.29
N LEU A 400 33.94 -4.19 -15.93
CA LEU A 400 32.85 -4.29 -16.89
C LEU A 400 32.86 -3.13 -17.90
N MET A 401 33.24 -1.93 -17.45
CA MET A 401 33.37 -0.74 -18.28
C MET A 401 34.47 -0.93 -19.33
N GLU A 402 35.66 -1.39 -18.91
CA GLU A 402 36.81 -1.59 -19.81
C GLU A 402 36.50 -2.66 -20.91
N ARG A 403 35.67 -3.63 -20.59
CA ARG A 403 35.28 -4.70 -21.53
C ARG A 403 34.16 -4.30 -22.49
N SER A 404 33.46 -3.19 -22.23
CA SER A 404 32.29 -2.81 -23.03
C SER A 404 32.70 -2.33 -24.43
N LEU A 405 32.04 -2.93 -25.44
CA LEU A 405 32.19 -2.49 -26.82
C LEU A 405 31.40 -1.21 -27.14
N MET A 406 30.46 -0.84 -26.28
CA MET A 406 29.57 0.31 -26.55
C MET A 406 30.24 1.66 -26.30
N LEU A 407 31.41 1.69 -25.71
CA LEU A 407 32.26 2.87 -25.62
C LEU A 407 32.67 3.40 -27.01
N VAL A 408 32.66 2.52 -28.03
CA VAL A 408 32.91 2.90 -29.43
C VAL A 408 31.99 4.01 -29.95
N THR A 409 30.84 4.20 -29.33
CA THR A 409 29.86 5.24 -29.68
C THR A 409 30.48 6.63 -29.60
N ALA A 410 31.45 6.85 -28.71
CA ALA A 410 32.18 8.11 -28.59
C ALA A 410 33.09 8.40 -29.81
N LEU A 411 33.51 7.38 -30.55
CA LEU A 411 34.30 7.56 -31.77
C LEU A 411 33.48 7.96 -32.99
N ALA A 412 32.18 7.63 -33.01
CA ALA A 412 31.34 7.85 -34.20
C ALA A 412 31.31 9.30 -34.67
N PRO A 413 31.29 10.34 -33.81
CA PRO A 413 31.38 11.75 -34.28
C PRO A 413 32.69 12.12 -34.98
N HIS A 414 33.79 11.39 -34.70
CA HIS A 414 35.13 11.68 -35.22
C HIS A 414 35.49 10.88 -36.47
N ILE A 415 35.09 9.61 -36.52
CA ILE A 415 35.51 8.69 -37.60
C ILE A 415 34.33 8.19 -38.46
N GLY A 416 33.10 8.51 -38.07
CA GLY A 416 31.88 8.04 -38.74
C GLY A 416 31.38 6.70 -38.17
N TYR A 417 30.08 6.44 -38.33
CA TYR A 417 29.38 5.26 -37.81
C TYR A 417 29.97 3.94 -38.31
N ASP A 418 30.27 3.84 -39.64
CA ASP A 418 30.73 2.58 -40.25
C ASP A 418 32.10 2.15 -39.72
N LYS A 419 33.02 3.08 -39.52
CA LYS A 419 34.34 2.78 -38.93
C LYS A 419 34.23 2.41 -37.46
N ALA A 420 33.37 3.11 -36.69
CA ALA A 420 33.09 2.76 -35.29
C ALA A 420 32.49 1.34 -35.20
N ALA A 421 31.53 1.01 -36.06
CA ALA A 421 30.94 -0.34 -36.12
C ALA A 421 31.98 -1.42 -36.51
N ALA A 422 32.90 -1.11 -37.42
CA ALA A 422 33.99 -2.02 -37.80
C ALA A 422 34.92 -2.31 -36.62
N ILE A 423 35.26 -1.29 -35.82
CA ILE A 423 36.07 -1.45 -34.60
C ILE A 423 35.37 -2.41 -33.59
N ALA A 424 34.09 -2.14 -33.30
CA ALA A 424 33.34 -2.99 -32.38
C ALA A 424 33.21 -4.43 -32.86
N LYS A 425 32.91 -4.65 -34.13
CA LYS A 425 32.84 -6.00 -34.74
C LYS A 425 34.17 -6.74 -34.68
N LYS A 426 35.28 -6.06 -34.99
CA LYS A 426 36.63 -6.64 -34.90
C LYS A 426 36.95 -7.04 -33.44
N ALA A 427 36.75 -6.12 -32.53
CA ALA A 427 36.99 -6.38 -31.08
C ALA A 427 36.20 -7.59 -30.59
N GLN A 428 34.90 -7.67 -30.93
CA GLN A 428 34.03 -8.80 -30.57
C GLN A 428 34.50 -10.12 -31.19
N HIS A 429 34.84 -10.12 -32.47
CA HIS A 429 35.25 -11.35 -33.18
C HIS A 429 36.58 -11.88 -32.71
N GLU A 430 37.54 -11.00 -32.41
CA GLU A 430 38.90 -11.39 -32.01
C GLU A 430 39.10 -11.47 -30.50
N GLY A 431 38.08 -11.11 -29.69
CA GLY A 431 38.17 -11.09 -28.25
C GLY A 431 39.14 -10.03 -27.68
N THR A 432 39.39 -8.98 -28.43
CA THR A 432 40.32 -7.87 -28.08
C THR A 432 39.57 -6.69 -27.48
N THR A 433 40.30 -5.73 -26.92
CA THR A 433 39.73 -4.45 -26.48
C THR A 433 39.37 -3.56 -27.69
N LEU A 434 38.47 -2.59 -27.49
CA LEU A 434 38.17 -1.57 -28.51
C LEU A 434 39.43 -0.80 -28.95
N LYS A 435 40.34 -0.50 -28.01
CA LYS A 435 41.58 0.22 -28.30
C LYS A 435 42.49 -0.60 -29.20
N GLU A 436 42.71 -1.87 -28.90
CA GLU A 436 43.51 -2.77 -29.74
C GLU A 436 42.94 -2.91 -31.16
N ALA A 437 41.63 -3.10 -31.24
CA ALA A 437 40.93 -3.21 -32.54
C ALA A 437 41.00 -1.91 -33.36
N ALA A 438 40.86 -0.74 -32.72
CA ALA A 438 40.91 0.56 -33.36
C ALA A 438 42.28 0.88 -33.93
N LEU A 439 43.33 0.58 -33.14
CA LEU A 439 44.74 0.73 -33.56
C LEU A 439 45.09 -0.23 -34.70
N ALA A 440 44.67 -1.49 -34.62
CA ALA A 440 44.92 -2.49 -35.66
C ALA A 440 44.24 -2.16 -37.00
N LEU A 441 43.09 -1.47 -36.97
CA LEU A 441 42.42 -0.95 -38.19
C LEU A 441 43.02 0.37 -38.68
N GLY A 442 43.86 1.02 -37.91
CA GLY A 442 44.48 2.30 -38.30
C GLY A 442 43.50 3.48 -38.40
N TYR A 443 42.36 3.38 -37.71
CA TYR A 443 41.34 4.44 -37.80
C TYR A 443 41.57 5.57 -36.81
N VAL A 444 42.31 5.33 -35.73
CA VAL A 444 42.70 6.30 -34.70
C VAL A 444 44.10 6.00 -34.16
N THR A 445 44.76 7.01 -33.60
CA THR A 445 45.99 6.82 -32.80
C THR A 445 45.61 6.48 -31.34
N ALA A 446 46.60 6.03 -30.57
CA ALA A 446 46.38 5.75 -29.16
C ALA A 446 45.95 7.02 -28.38
N GLU A 447 46.59 8.16 -28.69
CA GLU A 447 46.28 9.44 -28.07
C GLU A 447 44.86 9.91 -28.45
N GLN A 448 44.46 9.75 -29.71
CA GLN A 448 43.12 10.09 -30.18
C GLN A 448 42.06 9.19 -29.46
N PHE A 449 42.33 7.90 -29.36
CA PHE A 449 41.44 6.99 -28.65
C PHE A 449 41.22 7.40 -27.20
N ASP A 450 42.32 7.65 -26.47
CA ASP A 450 42.25 8.05 -25.07
C ASP A 450 41.61 9.44 -24.85
N GLN A 451 41.81 10.34 -25.81
CA GLN A 451 41.19 11.68 -25.78
C GLN A 451 39.68 11.63 -26.06
N TRP A 452 39.23 10.77 -26.96
CA TRP A 452 37.82 10.74 -27.41
C TRP A 452 36.95 9.78 -26.62
N ILE A 453 37.50 8.72 -26.05
CA ILE A 453 36.77 7.82 -25.18
C ILE A 453 36.97 8.20 -23.72
N VAL A 454 36.13 9.10 -23.25
CA VAL A 454 36.06 9.54 -21.86
C VAL A 454 34.68 9.13 -21.30
N PRO A 455 34.55 7.97 -20.62
CA PRO A 455 33.26 7.45 -20.18
C PRO A 455 32.39 8.43 -19.38
N LEU A 456 33.00 9.24 -18.50
CA LEU A 456 32.29 10.28 -17.73
C LEU A 456 31.69 11.37 -18.65
N ALA A 457 32.38 11.75 -19.72
CA ALA A 457 31.84 12.71 -20.68
C ALA A 457 30.60 12.17 -21.40
N MET A 458 30.53 10.85 -21.63
CA MET A 458 29.40 10.19 -22.31
C MET A 458 28.11 10.17 -21.45
N THR A 459 28.15 10.56 -20.17
CA THR A 459 26.99 10.56 -19.26
C THR A 459 26.18 11.86 -19.30
N LYS A 460 26.54 12.82 -20.18
CA LYS A 460 25.91 14.16 -20.24
C LYS A 460 25.56 14.54 -21.68
N PRO A 461 24.50 15.33 -21.90
CA PRO A 461 24.18 15.89 -23.25
C PRO A 461 25.30 16.82 -23.73
N GLY A 462 25.51 16.84 -25.06
CA GLY A 462 26.47 17.76 -25.68
C GLY A 462 27.93 17.40 -25.49
N ALA A 463 28.23 16.25 -24.88
CA ALA A 463 29.58 15.71 -24.91
C ALA A 463 29.96 15.44 -26.38
N LYS A 464 30.80 16.30 -26.94
CA LYS A 464 31.62 15.93 -28.09
C LYS A 464 32.72 15.06 -27.50
N GLY A 465 32.64 13.74 -27.79
CA GLY A 465 33.74 12.85 -27.45
C GLY A 465 35.02 13.35 -28.05
#